data_7be5ad2f35ecde4e1a4b514f958fdde5
#
_entry.id   7be5ad2f35ecde4e1a4b514f958fdde5
#
_cell.length_a   1.000
_cell.length_b   1.000
_cell.length_c   1.000
_cell.angle_alpha   90.00
_cell.angle_beta   90.00
_cell.angle_gamma   90.00
#
_symmetry.space_group_name_H-M   'P 1'
#
loop_
_entity.id
_entity.type
_entity.pdbx_description
1 polymer ?
#
loop_
_entity_poly.entity_id
_entity_poly.type
_entity_poly.pdbx_seq_one_letter_code
_entity_poly.pdbx_strand_id
1 'polypeptide(L)'
;MATPLKVISKGHAPRIDPEFQSLIAPLKPEERRQLESNLLAEGCRDPLVTWRGTLLDGHSRLEICVRLHIPYRTSTIELPNREAAKLWIESNQLGRRNLTPDQRAAIAFRILQRRVAISNRERARKGGLAGGAGRSRISLVVASSTKQERPRQREIAAVQLGVSARNVRVISEIAKQSSALVEQIVAGTLTIKKAKDQIVEESRQAKRLAALETNPKGCGIHTGDLSLLHRLIPDDSADLFLCDPPYQEDAIPLYGRLAELAARKLKPGRLCAVMCGQMYLDRVMTEMAKHLEYYWLCAVGPKTVARSTRIVTRRVLSTFKPVLIFAKRPVVAPSSRQFFEDLIPGTYDKEHHSMGQGLEQFQYLVERLTDPGDLVVDPFCGGGTVPVACVATGRRYIATEIDRGTAAAARARIVGYRKSDRISCQ
;
A
#
# COMPACT_ATOMS: atom_id res chain seq x y z
N MET A 1 5.63 -37.94 23.99
CA MET A 1 5.61 -38.21 25.42
C MET A 1 5.85 -36.91 26.16
N ALA A 2 4.85 -36.44 26.93
CA ALA A 2 4.96 -35.21 27.70
C ALA A 2 5.83 -35.46 28.95
N THR A 3 6.92 -34.71 29.08
CA THR A 3 7.80 -34.74 30.25
C THR A 3 7.03 -34.24 31.49
N PRO A 4 7.10 -34.91 32.63
CA PRO A 4 6.32 -34.51 33.81
C PRO A 4 6.77 -33.15 34.33
N LEU A 5 5.80 -32.27 34.59
CA LEU A 5 5.97 -30.95 35.17
C LEU A 5 6.43 -31.05 36.63
N LYS A 6 7.65 -30.63 36.91
CA LYS A 6 8.17 -30.58 38.30
C LYS A 6 7.66 -29.29 38.95
N VAL A 7 6.71 -29.40 39.87
CA VAL A 7 6.18 -28.29 40.67
C VAL A 7 7.17 -27.97 41.79
N ILE A 8 7.78 -26.76 41.76
CA ILE A 8 8.64 -26.29 42.85
C ILE A 8 7.92 -25.17 43.59
N SER A 9 7.56 -25.41 44.85
CA SER A 9 7.05 -24.40 45.77
C SER A 9 8.20 -23.68 46.46
N LYS A 10 8.13 -22.33 46.52
CA LYS A 10 9.05 -21.41 47.22
C LYS A 10 10.51 -21.40 46.71
N GLY A 11 10.69 -20.89 45.49
CA GLY A 11 12.00 -20.50 44.97
C GLY A 11 12.01 -18.98 44.65
N HIS A 12 13.22 -18.43 44.48
CA HIS A 12 13.45 -17.04 44.07
C HIS A 12 12.56 -16.68 42.87
N ALA A 13 12.09 -15.43 42.81
CA ALA A 13 11.31 -14.94 41.65
C ALA A 13 12.05 -15.24 40.34
N PRO A 14 11.37 -15.77 39.31
CA PRO A 14 12.01 -16.11 38.05
C PRO A 14 12.63 -14.87 37.40
N ARG A 15 13.77 -15.00 36.80
CA ARG A 15 14.44 -13.91 36.08
C ARG A 15 13.59 -13.51 34.85
N ILE A 16 13.42 -12.22 34.63
CA ILE A 16 12.81 -11.69 33.42
C ILE A 16 13.93 -11.40 32.42
N ASP A 17 13.83 -11.98 31.24
CA ASP A 17 14.72 -11.72 30.11
C ASP A 17 14.00 -10.78 29.14
N PRO A 18 14.52 -9.55 28.87
CA PRO A 18 13.87 -8.57 27.99
C PRO A 18 13.62 -9.09 26.57
N GLU A 19 14.52 -9.93 26.03
CA GLU A 19 14.34 -10.53 24.72
C GLU A 19 13.17 -11.53 24.70
N PHE A 20 13.03 -12.36 25.75
CA PHE A 20 11.89 -13.27 25.86
C PHE A 20 10.57 -12.52 26.07
N GLN A 21 10.60 -11.47 26.87
CA GLN A 21 9.43 -10.62 27.11
C GLN A 21 8.95 -9.93 25.83
N SER A 22 9.86 -9.46 24.98
CA SER A 22 9.53 -8.80 23.71
C SER A 22 8.85 -9.73 22.68
N LEU A 23 8.97 -11.05 22.86
CA LEU A 23 8.30 -12.04 22.00
C LEU A 23 6.79 -12.19 22.32
N ILE A 24 6.34 -11.63 23.44
CA ILE A 24 4.98 -11.77 23.95
C ILE A 24 4.18 -10.51 23.63
N ALA A 25 3.08 -10.67 22.93
CA ALA A 25 2.17 -9.56 22.67
C ALA A 25 1.62 -8.97 23.99
N PRO A 26 1.68 -7.65 24.20
CA PRO A 26 1.17 -7.02 25.41
C PRO A 26 -0.34 -7.23 25.53
N LEU A 27 -0.84 -7.28 26.78
CA LEU A 27 -2.27 -7.31 27.04
C LEU A 27 -2.87 -5.93 26.79
N LYS A 28 -4.09 -5.92 26.26
CA LYS A 28 -4.91 -4.69 26.23
C LYS A 28 -5.27 -4.24 27.64
N PRO A 29 -5.53 -2.95 27.88
CA PRO A 29 -5.89 -2.46 29.21
C PRO A 29 -7.10 -3.18 29.86
N GLU A 30 -8.09 -3.56 29.05
CA GLU A 30 -9.28 -4.31 29.50
C GLU A 30 -8.93 -5.75 29.89
N GLU A 31 -8.13 -6.43 29.07
CA GLU A 31 -7.65 -7.79 29.34
C GLU A 31 -6.79 -7.83 30.61
N ARG A 32 -5.98 -6.79 30.81
CA ARG A 32 -5.16 -6.65 32.02
C ARG A 32 -6.03 -6.45 33.27
N ARG A 33 -7.04 -5.59 33.21
CA ARG A 33 -8.01 -5.39 34.32
C ARG A 33 -8.73 -6.69 34.66
N GLN A 34 -9.19 -7.41 33.63
CA GLN A 34 -9.87 -8.70 33.83
C GLN A 34 -8.94 -9.75 34.43
N LEU A 35 -7.69 -9.82 33.98
CA LEU A 35 -6.68 -10.73 34.56
C LEU A 35 -6.43 -10.41 36.02
N GLU A 36 -6.31 -9.15 36.39
CA GLU A 36 -6.12 -8.69 37.77
C GLU A 36 -7.30 -9.05 38.67
N SER A 37 -8.53 -8.81 38.19
CA SER A 37 -9.75 -9.20 38.90
C SER A 37 -9.80 -10.71 39.13
N ASN A 38 -9.45 -11.53 38.13
CA ASN A 38 -9.46 -12.99 38.28
C ASN A 38 -8.37 -13.47 39.22
N LEU A 39 -7.17 -12.87 39.21
CA LEU A 39 -6.10 -13.23 40.15
C LEU A 39 -6.43 -12.86 41.59
N LEU A 40 -7.15 -11.76 41.83
CA LEU A 40 -7.64 -11.39 43.17
C LEU A 40 -8.72 -12.34 43.69
N ALA A 41 -9.65 -12.74 42.81
CA ALA A 41 -10.76 -13.63 43.20
C ALA A 41 -10.32 -15.08 43.38
N GLU A 42 -9.43 -15.60 42.55
CA GLU A 42 -9.18 -17.03 42.41
C GLU A 42 -7.74 -17.42 42.67
N GLY A 43 -6.83 -16.45 42.86
CA GLY A 43 -5.39 -16.67 42.92
C GLY A 43 -4.76 -17.02 41.56
N CYS A 44 -3.46 -17.29 41.56
CA CYS A 44 -2.73 -17.71 40.37
C CYS A 44 -2.88 -19.22 40.13
N ARG A 45 -3.94 -19.62 39.44
CA ARG A 45 -4.29 -21.03 39.19
C ARG A 45 -3.23 -21.74 38.35
N ASP A 46 -2.84 -21.13 37.22
CA ASP A 46 -1.88 -21.70 36.29
C ASP A 46 -0.44 -21.37 36.70
N PRO A 47 0.47 -22.32 36.70
CA PRO A 47 1.86 -22.06 37.04
C PRO A 47 2.52 -21.15 35.99
N LEU A 48 3.50 -20.37 36.43
CA LEU A 48 4.37 -19.61 35.54
C LEU A 48 5.39 -20.58 34.91
N VAL A 49 5.61 -20.48 33.60
CA VAL A 49 6.51 -21.41 32.90
C VAL A 49 7.91 -20.82 32.85
N THR A 50 8.91 -21.60 33.27
CA THR A 50 10.32 -21.20 33.31
C THR A 50 11.22 -22.18 32.56
N TRP A 51 12.38 -21.69 32.12
CA TRP A 51 13.48 -22.45 31.57
C TRP A 51 14.81 -21.94 32.18
N ARG A 52 15.55 -22.80 32.85
CA ARG A 52 16.79 -22.44 33.55
C ARG A 52 16.61 -21.22 34.49
N GLY A 53 15.50 -21.17 35.19
CA GLY A 53 15.16 -20.06 36.11
C GLY A 53 14.75 -18.77 35.43
N THR A 54 14.62 -18.72 34.09
CA THR A 54 14.14 -17.56 33.33
C THR A 54 12.68 -17.78 32.93
N LEU A 55 11.85 -16.75 33.07
CA LEU A 55 10.43 -16.79 32.73
C LEU A 55 10.21 -16.88 31.23
N LEU A 56 9.39 -17.84 30.80
CA LEU A 56 8.98 -18.02 29.41
C LEU A 56 7.50 -17.63 29.17
N ASP A 57 6.61 -17.93 30.13
CA ASP A 57 5.20 -17.55 30.08
C ASP A 57 4.71 -17.10 31.44
N GLY A 58 3.75 -16.16 31.42
CA GLY A 58 3.11 -15.61 32.61
C GLY A 58 3.69 -14.30 33.11
N HIS A 59 4.35 -13.50 32.26
CA HIS A 59 4.96 -12.21 32.60
C HIS A 59 3.94 -11.25 33.26
N SER A 60 2.74 -11.09 32.69
CA SER A 60 1.69 -10.25 33.27
C SER A 60 1.15 -10.83 34.59
N ARG A 61 1.05 -12.18 34.69
CA ARG A 61 0.66 -12.84 35.95
C ARG A 61 1.69 -12.61 37.03
N LEU A 62 2.97 -12.78 36.73
CA LEU A 62 4.08 -12.55 37.68
C LEU A 62 4.04 -11.11 38.20
N GLU A 63 3.95 -10.13 37.30
CA GLU A 63 3.94 -8.71 37.67
C GLU A 63 2.77 -8.40 38.62
N ILE A 64 1.55 -8.84 38.29
CA ILE A 64 0.37 -8.63 39.12
C ILE A 64 0.49 -9.37 40.46
N CYS A 65 0.93 -10.64 40.46
CA CYS A 65 1.10 -11.43 41.66
C CYS A 65 2.14 -10.82 42.60
N VAL A 66 3.25 -10.32 42.11
CA VAL A 66 4.26 -9.63 42.92
C VAL A 66 3.72 -8.34 43.50
N ARG A 67 3.05 -7.52 42.72
CA ARG A 67 2.45 -6.24 43.16
C ARG A 67 1.34 -6.39 44.21
N LEU A 68 0.54 -7.44 44.05
CA LEU A 68 -0.62 -7.68 44.93
C LEU A 68 -0.36 -8.76 45.99
N HIS A 69 0.88 -9.22 46.11
CA HIS A 69 1.29 -10.26 47.06
C HIS A 69 0.52 -11.59 46.93
N ILE A 70 0.08 -11.93 45.71
CA ILE A 70 -0.66 -13.16 45.42
C ILE A 70 0.34 -14.30 45.26
N PRO A 71 0.18 -15.44 45.97
CA PRO A 71 1.06 -16.62 45.80
C PRO A 71 0.97 -17.18 44.38
N TYR A 72 2.10 -17.59 43.80
CA TYR A 72 2.18 -18.24 42.49
C TYR A 72 3.08 -19.49 42.55
N ARG A 73 2.85 -20.37 41.57
CA ARG A 73 3.68 -21.58 41.38
C ARG A 73 4.46 -21.42 40.09
N THR A 74 5.61 -22.07 39.99
CA THR A 74 6.43 -22.17 38.78
C THR A 74 6.48 -23.59 38.27
N SER A 75 6.54 -23.76 36.98
CA SER A 75 6.78 -25.03 36.29
C SER A 75 7.97 -24.86 35.36
N THR A 76 8.95 -25.75 35.45
CA THR A 76 10.14 -25.68 34.61
C THR A 76 10.04 -26.67 33.46
N ILE A 77 10.36 -26.20 32.25
CA ILE A 77 10.47 -27.05 31.05
C ILE A 77 11.95 -27.18 30.63
N GLU A 78 12.28 -28.32 30.06
CA GLU A 78 13.60 -28.55 29.51
C GLU A 78 13.62 -28.24 28.02
N LEU A 79 14.50 -27.34 27.62
CA LEU A 79 14.70 -26.95 26.22
C LEU A 79 16.18 -26.96 25.91
N PRO A 80 16.59 -27.41 24.71
CA PRO A 80 18.00 -27.64 24.38
C PRO A 80 18.82 -26.34 24.36
N ASN A 81 18.24 -25.23 23.96
CA ASN A 81 18.97 -23.96 23.84
C ASN A 81 18.01 -22.76 23.83
N ARG A 82 18.59 -21.55 23.82
CA ARG A 82 17.87 -20.28 23.83
C ARG A 82 16.92 -20.09 22.60
N GLU A 83 17.32 -20.55 21.41
CA GLU A 83 16.49 -20.48 20.23
C GLU A 83 15.25 -21.39 20.30
N ALA A 84 15.39 -22.57 20.92
CA ALA A 84 14.27 -23.44 21.21
C ALA A 84 13.30 -22.80 22.23
N ALA A 85 13.82 -22.06 23.21
CA ALA A 85 13.00 -21.31 24.17
C ALA A 85 12.20 -20.21 23.48
N LYS A 86 12.83 -19.45 22.60
CA LYS A 86 12.13 -18.43 21.79
C LYS A 86 11.04 -19.04 20.91
N LEU A 87 11.36 -20.14 20.23
CA LEU A 87 10.38 -20.86 19.40
C LEU A 87 9.20 -21.37 20.23
N TRP A 88 9.46 -21.86 21.43
CA TRP A 88 8.43 -22.32 22.37
C TRP A 88 7.51 -21.16 22.77
N ILE A 89 8.09 -20.00 23.15
CA ILE A 89 7.32 -18.79 23.50
C ILE A 89 6.40 -18.38 22.36
N GLU A 90 6.94 -18.23 21.15
CA GLU A 90 6.19 -17.82 19.97
C GLU A 90 5.08 -18.82 19.61
N SER A 91 5.37 -20.13 19.70
CA SER A 91 4.37 -21.18 19.47
C SER A 91 3.25 -21.16 20.50
N ASN A 92 3.58 -20.90 21.77
CA ASN A 92 2.61 -20.78 22.84
C ASN A 92 1.69 -19.54 22.65
N GLN A 93 2.20 -18.44 22.07
CA GLN A 93 1.38 -17.27 21.73
C GLN A 93 0.28 -17.60 20.73
N LEU A 94 0.52 -18.46 19.73
CA LEU A 94 -0.50 -18.84 18.74
C LEU A 94 -1.71 -19.56 19.37
N GLY A 95 -1.54 -20.21 20.51
CA GLY A 95 -2.61 -20.83 21.29
C GLY A 95 -3.54 -19.84 21.99
N ARG A 96 -3.19 -18.57 22.07
CA ARG A 96 -4.02 -17.55 22.73
C ARG A 96 -5.28 -17.22 21.91
N ARG A 97 -6.42 -17.14 22.61
CA ARG A 97 -7.73 -16.90 21.96
C ARG A 97 -7.90 -15.47 21.39
N ASN A 98 -7.20 -14.49 21.98
CA ASN A 98 -7.44 -13.06 21.75
C ASN A 98 -6.56 -12.43 20.65
N LEU A 99 -5.81 -13.22 19.88
CA LEU A 99 -5.00 -12.70 18.78
C LEU A 99 -5.85 -12.44 17.53
N THR A 100 -5.65 -11.29 16.91
CA THR A 100 -6.24 -10.99 15.59
C THR A 100 -5.63 -11.88 14.50
N PRO A 101 -6.30 -12.05 13.36
CA PRO A 101 -5.74 -12.79 12.22
C PRO A 101 -4.40 -12.24 11.76
N ASP A 102 -4.19 -10.92 11.82
CA ASP A 102 -2.94 -10.24 11.44
C ASP A 102 -1.81 -10.57 12.43
N GLN A 103 -2.08 -10.50 13.73
CA GLN A 103 -1.12 -10.89 14.76
C GLN A 103 -0.73 -12.37 14.65
N ARG A 104 -1.71 -13.27 14.45
CA ARG A 104 -1.44 -14.69 14.22
C ARG A 104 -0.51 -14.92 13.03
N ALA A 105 -0.77 -14.23 11.92
CA ALA A 105 0.06 -14.33 10.71
C ALA A 105 1.49 -13.81 10.95
N ALA A 106 1.65 -12.72 11.69
CA ALA A 106 2.96 -12.15 12.01
C ALA A 106 3.77 -13.06 12.95
N ILE A 107 3.14 -13.61 13.99
CA ILE A 107 3.77 -14.59 14.89
C ILE A 107 4.15 -15.87 14.14
N ALA A 108 3.28 -16.40 13.29
CA ALA A 108 3.57 -17.56 12.47
C ALA A 108 4.75 -17.31 11.52
N PHE A 109 4.84 -16.13 10.91
CA PHE A 109 5.99 -15.74 10.10
C PHE A 109 7.30 -15.76 10.90
N ARG A 110 7.32 -15.22 12.12
CA ARG A 110 8.49 -15.26 13.01
C ARG A 110 8.91 -16.70 13.35
N ILE A 111 7.93 -17.56 13.69
CA ILE A 111 8.17 -19.00 13.94
C ILE A 111 8.83 -19.65 12.72
N LEU A 112 8.31 -19.40 11.53
CA LEU A 112 8.84 -19.97 10.28
C LEU A 112 10.27 -19.48 9.99
N GLN A 113 10.54 -18.19 10.18
CA GLN A 113 11.89 -17.65 10.04
C GLN A 113 12.87 -18.33 11.01
N ARG A 114 12.49 -18.47 12.27
CA ARG A 114 13.31 -19.09 13.31
C ARG A 114 13.58 -20.55 13.02
N ARG A 115 12.57 -21.31 12.59
CA ARG A 115 12.76 -22.73 12.17
C ARG A 115 13.77 -22.86 11.02
N VAL A 116 13.70 -21.98 10.02
CA VAL A 116 14.66 -21.95 8.90
C VAL A 116 16.06 -21.60 9.40
N ALA A 117 16.21 -20.62 10.30
CA ALA A 117 17.50 -20.25 10.87
C ALA A 117 18.13 -21.40 11.69
N ILE A 118 17.35 -22.11 12.51
CA ILE A 118 17.80 -23.29 13.26
C ILE A 118 18.28 -24.37 12.30
N SER A 119 17.47 -24.76 11.32
CA SER A 119 17.82 -25.78 10.31
C SER A 119 19.10 -25.44 9.53
N ASN A 120 19.27 -24.16 9.13
CA ASN A 120 20.50 -23.73 8.46
C ASN A 120 21.74 -23.81 9.34
N ARG A 121 21.64 -23.45 10.64
CA ARG A 121 22.73 -23.58 11.60
C ARG A 121 23.12 -25.06 11.83
N GLU A 122 22.13 -25.95 11.92
CA GLU A 122 22.40 -27.40 12.07
C GLU A 122 23.07 -27.97 10.83
N ARG A 123 22.63 -27.56 9.62
CA ARG A 123 23.30 -27.98 8.38
C ARG A 123 24.74 -27.48 8.28
N ALA A 124 24.96 -26.19 8.63
CA ALA A 124 26.31 -25.64 8.67
C ALA A 124 27.25 -26.39 9.68
N ARG A 125 26.72 -26.75 10.85
CA ARG A 125 27.47 -27.53 11.86
C ARG A 125 27.77 -28.93 11.37
N LYS A 126 26.84 -29.62 10.70
CA LYS A 126 27.07 -30.94 10.10
C LYS A 126 28.04 -30.88 8.92
N GLY A 127 27.98 -29.86 8.08
CA GLY A 127 28.92 -29.64 6.98
C GLY A 127 30.32 -29.28 7.41
N GLY A 128 30.47 -28.53 8.52
CA GLY A 128 31.78 -28.23 9.11
C GLY A 128 32.50 -29.42 9.75
N LEU A 129 31.76 -30.43 10.21
CA LEU A 129 32.31 -31.70 10.74
C LEU A 129 32.74 -32.69 9.63
N ALA A 130 32.26 -32.52 8.39
CA ALA A 130 32.63 -33.33 7.22
C ALA A 130 33.78 -32.74 6.39
N GLY A 131 34.30 -31.55 6.72
CA GLY A 131 35.23 -30.77 5.91
C GLY A 131 36.70 -30.80 6.39
N GLY A 132 37.19 -31.92 6.85
CA GLY A 132 38.60 -32.14 7.18
C GLY A 132 39.34 -32.90 6.10
N ALA A 133 39.23 -32.57 4.83
CA ALA A 133 40.21 -32.89 3.78
C ALA A 133 39.62 -32.44 2.38
N GLY A 134 40.37 -31.61 1.69
CA GLY A 134 40.11 -31.36 0.25
C GLY A 134 39.50 -29.99 -0.08
N ARG A 135 40.40 -29.02 -0.34
CA ARG A 135 40.06 -27.82 -1.09
C ARG A 135 39.50 -28.22 -2.45
N SER A 136 38.24 -28.02 -2.68
CA SER A 136 37.69 -27.89 -4.02
C SER A 136 36.76 -26.70 -4.08
N ARG A 137 37.09 -25.76 -4.98
CA ARG A 137 36.26 -24.65 -5.43
C ARG A 137 34.93 -25.21 -5.90
N ILE A 138 33.91 -25.21 -5.07
CA ILE A 138 32.54 -25.34 -5.54
C ILE A 138 31.96 -23.95 -5.60
N SER A 139 31.98 -23.48 -6.85
CA SER A 139 31.40 -22.32 -7.44
C SER A 139 29.94 -22.11 -6.99
N LEU A 140 29.59 -20.84 -6.90
CA LEU A 140 28.31 -20.17 -6.68
C LEU A 140 27.17 -20.59 -7.64
N VAL A 141 26.94 -21.84 -7.94
CA VAL A 141 25.91 -22.27 -8.92
C VAL A 141 24.66 -22.90 -8.25
N VAL A 142 24.58 -23.02 -6.93
CA VAL A 142 23.41 -23.63 -6.25
C VAL A 142 22.29 -22.61 -5.94
N ALA A 143 22.34 -21.40 -6.46
CA ALA A 143 21.35 -20.36 -6.17
C ALA A 143 20.13 -20.35 -7.09
N SER A 144 20.07 -21.11 -8.17
CA SER A 144 19.01 -20.95 -9.18
C SER A 144 17.88 -22.00 -9.17
N SER A 145 18.08 -23.19 -8.59
CA SER A 145 17.05 -24.26 -8.62
C SER A 145 16.12 -24.33 -7.40
N THR A 146 16.38 -23.55 -6.35
CA THR A 146 15.59 -23.59 -5.09
C THR A 146 14.58 -22.46 -4.93
N LYS A 147 14.42 -21.59 -5.92
CA LYS A 147 13.53 -20.42 -5.82
C LYS A 147 12.04 -20.76 -5.87
N GLN A 148 11.63 -21.84 -6.50
CA GLN A 148 10.21 -22.21 -6.67
C GLN A 148 9.64 -23.12 -5.56
N GLU A 149 10.46 -23.91 -4.87
CA GLU A 149 9.96 -24.79 -3.79
C GLU A 149 9.79 -24.10 -2.43
N ARG A 150 10.56 -23.05 -2.13
CA ARG A 150 10.49 -22.34 -0.84
C ARG A 150 9.14 -21.66 -0.54
N PRO A 151 8.41 -21.05 -1.48
CA PRO A 151 7.09 -20.49 -1.22
C PRO A 151 6.09 -21.56 -0.79
N ARG A 152 6.08 -22.73 -1.44
CA ARG A 152 5.16 -23.84 -1.17
C ARG A 152 5.36 -24.45 0.22
N GLN A 153 6.58 -24.61 0.68
CA GLN A 153 6.87 -25.11 2.01
C GLN A 153 6.44 -24.14 3.13
N ARG A 154 6.59 -22.82 2.91
CA ARG A 154 6.08 -21.79 3.83
C ARG A 154 4.57 -21.76 3.89
N GLU A 155 3.91 -21.97 2.77
CA GLU A 155 2.45 -22.04 2.68
C GLU A 155 1.90 -23.26 3.42
N ILE A 156 2.50 -24.44 3.24
CA ILE A 156 2.12 -25.65 3.95
C ILE A 156 2.34 -25.47 5.47
N ALA A 157 3.48 -24.91 5.88
CA ALA A 157 3.77 -24.68 7.28
C ALA A 157 2.84 -23.61 7.91
N ALA A 158 2.39 -22.61 7.14
CA ALA A 158 1.40 -21.64 7.60
C ALA A 158 0.04 -22.31 7.87
N VAL A 159 -0.40 -23.20 6.98
CA VAL A 159 -1.62 -23.98 7.16
C VAL A 159 -1.52 -24.88 8.41
N GLN A 160 -0.36 -25.54 8.63
CA GLN A 160 -0.12 -26.34 9.83
C GLN A 160 -0.18 -25.54 11.14
N LEU A 161 0.11 -24.24 11.09
CA LEU A 161 -0.03 -23.31 12.21
C LEU A 161 -1.44 -22.68 12.31
N GLY A 162 -2.37 -23.12 11.48
CA GLY A 162 -3.75 -22.61 11.47
C GLY A 162 -3.90 -21.15 11.05
N VAL A 163 -3.01 -20.66 10.17
CA VAL A 163 -3.01 -19.27 9.70
C VAL A 163 -3.11 -19.19 8.18
N SER A 164 -3.61 -18.06 7.67
CA SER A 164 -3.70 -17.79 6.23
C SER A 164 -2.31 -17.71 5.60
N ALA A 165 -2.00 -18.59 4.67
CA ALA A 165 -0.76 -18.58 3.89
C ALA A 165 -0.59 -17.25 3.12
N ARG A 166 -1.70 -16.66 2.64
CA ARG A 166 -1.72 -15.34 1.99
C ARG A 166 -1.21 -14.26 2.95
N ASN A 167 -1.71 -14.22 4.18
CA ASN A 167 -1.30 -13.23 5.17
C ASN A 167 0.18 -13.40 5.55
N VAL A 168 0.65 -14.63 5.74
CA VAL A 168 2.07 -14.91 6.02
C VAL A 168 2.97 -14.43 4.87
N ARG A 169 2.55 -14.61 3.61
CA ARG A 169 3.27 -14.09 2.44
C ARG A 169 3.35 -12.56 2.47
N VAL A 170 2.23 -11.89 2.76
CA VAL A 170 2.18 -10.43 2.87
C VAL A 170 3.09 -9.93 3.99
N ILE A 171 3.08 -10.56 5.17
CA ILE A 171 4.01 -10.24 6.26
C ILE A 171 5.46 -10.42 5.80
N SER A 172 5.77 -11.46 5.03
CA SER A 172 7.11 -11.68 4.49
C SER A 172 7.56 -10.52 3.56
N GLU A 173 6.65 -9.95 2.77
CA GLU A 173 6.97 -8.79 1.93
C GLU A 173 7.16 -7.52 2.77
N ILE A 174 6.33 -7.30 3.79
CA ILE A 174 6.51 -6.19 4.75
C ILE A 174 7.86 -6.30 5.45
N ALA A 175 8.24 -7.51 5.92
CA ALA A 175 9.49 -7.73 6.63
C ALA A 175 10.75 -7.45 5.79
N LYS A 176 10.69 -7.60 4.47
CA LYS A 176 11.79 -7.25 3.56
C LYS A 176 12.06 -5.74 3.53
N GLN A 177 11.04 -4.93 3.79
CA GLN A 177 11.14 -3.47 3.76
C GLN A 177 11.33 -2.88 5.15
N SER A 178 10.61 -3.40 6.15
CA SER A 178 10.72 -2.94 7.54
C SER A 178 10.36 -4.05 8.53
N SER A 179 11.34 -4.51 9.29
CA SER A 179 11.10 -5.45 10.40
C SER A 179 10.32 -4.80 11.54
N ALA A 180 10.48 -3.48 11.74
CA ALA A 180 9.77 -2.72 12.77
C ALA A 180 8.24 -2.76 12.58
N LEU A 181 7.75 -2.71 11.34
CA LEU A 181 6.32 -2.82 11.06
C LEU A 181 5.76 -4.20 11.43
N VAL A 182 6.55 -5.26 11.26
CA VAL A 182 6.14 -6.61 11.67
C VAL A 182 6.00 -6.69 13.19
N GLU A 183 6.92 -6.07 13.95
CA GLU A 183 6.82 -6.02 15.42
C GLU A 183 5.57 -5.25 15.89
N GLN A 184 5.21 -4.15 15.21
CA GLN A 184 3.97 -3.42 15.49
C GLN A 184 2.72 -4.26 15.19
N ILE A 185 2.74 -5.11 14.15
CA ILE A 185 1.65 -6.03 13.85
C ILE A 185 1.56 -7.11 14.94
N VAL A 186 2.68 -7.67 15.39
CA VAL A 186 2.73 -8.62 16.51
C VAL A 186 2.16 -8.00 17.78
N ALA A 187 2.55 -6.77 18.09
CA ALA A 187 2.03 -6.02 19.24
C ALA A 187 0.54 -5.65 19.11
N GLY A 188 -0.04 -5.74 17.92
CA GLY A 188 -1.44 -5.39 17.64
C GLY A 188 -1.71 -3.89 17.51
N THR A 189 -0.67 -3.06 17.45
CA THR A 189 -0.78 -1.60 17.26
C THR A 189 -0.97 -1.23 15.79
N LEU A 190 -0.64 -2.14 14.85
CA LEU A 190 -0.76 -1.93 13.42
C LEU A 190 -1.43 -3.13 12.73
N THR A 191 -2.24 -2.90 11.70
CA THR A 191 -2.79 -3.96 10.83
C THR A 191 -1.92 -4.17 9.60
N ILE A 192 -2.01 -5.36 8.99
CA ILE A 192 -1.32 -5.66 7.71
C ILE A 192 -1.67 -4.61 6.64
N LYS A 193 -2.94 -4.19 6.57
CA LYS A 193 -3.38 -3.19 5.60
C LYS A 193 -2.68 -1.85 5.82
N LYS A 194 -2.70 -1.33 7.05
CA LYS A 194 -2.05 -0.06 7.39
C LYS A 194 -0.54 -0.10 7.18
N ALA A 195 0.12 -1.21 7.51
CA ALA A 195 1.56 -1.39 7.26
C ALA A 195 1.89 -1.29 5.75
N LYS A 196 1.08 -1.91 4.89
CA LYS A 196 1.23 -1.79 3.43
C LYS A 196 1.01 -0.38 2.94
N ASP A 197 -0.03 0.29 3.43
CA ASP A 197 -0.34 1.66 3.04
C ASP A 197 0.80 2.61 3.45
N GLN A 198 1.39 2.41 4.63
CA GLN A 198 2.55 3.17 5.11
C GLN A 198 3.79 2.97 4.22
N ILE A 199 4.13 1.73 3.88
CA ILE A 199 5.26 1.42 2.98
C ILE A 199 5.09 2.09 1.62
N VAL A 200 3.88 2.04 1.06
CA VAL A 200 3.59 2.68 -0.23
C VAL A 200 3.76 4.19 -0.13
N GLU A 201 3.29 4.81 0.95
CA GLU A 201 3.39 6.25 1.14
C GLU A 201 4.84 6.72 1.36
N GLU A 202 5.62 5.98 2.17
CA GLU A 202 7.05 6.24 2.35
C GLU A 202 7.82 6.14 1.02
N SER A 203 7.51 5.13 0.20
CA SER A 203 8.10 4.97 -1.14
C SER A 203 7.76 6.15 -2.06
N ARG A 204 6.51 6.64 -2.03
CA ARG A 204 6.09 7.82 -2.81
C ARG A 204 6.80 9.08 -2.34
N GLN A 205 6.89 9.27 -1.04
CA GLN A 205 7.57 10.42 -0.46
C GLN A 205 9.06 10.43 -0.83
N ALA A 206 9.73 9.28 -0.78
CA ALA A 206 11.10 9.14 -1.22
C ALA A 206 11.27 9.46 -2.72
N LYS A 207 10.36 8.96 -3.60
CA LYS A 207 10.35 9.27 -5.03
C LYS A 207 10.13 10.78 -5.28
N ARG A 208 9.24 11.43 -4.51
CA ARG A 208 9.00 12.89 -4.60
C ARG A 208 10.23 13.70 -4.21
N LEU A 209 10.90 13.34 -3.12
CA LEU A 209 12.12 14.01 -2.67
C LEU A 209 13.25 13.87 -3.71
N ALA A 210 13.51 12.67 -4.21
CA ALA A 210 14.50 12.44 -5.26
C ALA A 210 14.18 13.22 -6.55
N ALA A 211 12.90 13.34 -6.92
CA ALA A 211 12.49 14.11 -8.09
C ALA A 211 12.67 15.63 -7.91
N LEU A 212 12.58 16.15 -6.68
CA LEU A 212 12.87 17.56 -6.40
C LEU A 212 14.34 17.92 -6.65
N GLU A 213 15.26 17.00 -6.42
CA GLU A 213 16.70 17.17 -6.65
C GLU A 213 17.05 17.18 -8.15
N THR A 214 16.33 16.42 -8.97
CA THR A 214 16.69 16.22 -10.38
C THR A 214 16.03 17.18 -11.37
N ASN A 215 15.08 18.00 -10.97
CA ASN A 215 14.26 18.99 -11.73
C ASN A 215 14.60 19.11 -13.25
N PRO A 216 14.04 18.25 -14.14
CA PRO A 216 14.38 18.24 -15.56
C PRO A 216 13.87 19.51 -16.26
N LYS A 217 14.76 20.23 -16.95
CA LYS A 217 14.41 21.39 -17.79
C LYS A 217 13.63 20.97 -19.04
N GLY A 218 12.68 21.79 -19.50
CA GLY A 218 11.97 21.56 -20.78
C GLY A 218 10.76 20.62 -20.72
N CYS A 219 10.25 20.30 -19.55
CA CYS A 219 9.00 19.57 -19.41
C CYS A 219 7.81 20.55 -19.33
N GLY A 220 6.73 20.29 -20.06
CA GLY A 220 5.50 21.11 -20.09
C GLY A 220 4.66 21.05 -18.81
N ILE A 221 5.22 20.57 -17.66
CA ILE A 221 4.57 20.56 -16.35
C ILE A 221 5.09 21.70 -15.50
N HIS A 222 4.19 22.56 -15.07
CA HIS A 222 4.47 23.74 -14.27
C HIS A 222 3.95 23.57 -12.84
N THR A 223 4.68 24.10 -11.85
CA THR A 223 4.20 24.13 -10.46
C THR A 223 3.34 25.36 -10.24
N GLY A 224 2.09 25.18 -9.88
CA GLY A 224 1.12 26.24 -9.62
C GLY A 224 -0.31 25.77 -9.83
N ASP A 225 -1.26 26.64 -9.55
CA ASP A 225 -2.68 26.40 -9.78
C ASP A 225 -3.09 26.68 -11.24
N LEU A 226 -4.35 26.39 -11.56
CA LEU A 226 -4.90 26.57 -12.92
C LEU A 226 -4.79 28.01 -13.44
N SER A 227 -4.68 29.03 -12.57
CA SER A 227 -4.58 30.44 -13.00
C SER A 227 -3.27 30.72 -13.77
N LEU A 228 -2.23 29.93 -13.52
CA LEU A 228 -0.97 30.03 -14.25
C LEU A 228 -1.15 29.82 -15.74
N LEU A 229 -2.11 28.98 -16.14
CA LEU A 229 -2.40 28.65 -17.53
C LEU A 229 -2.93 29.84 -18.35
N HIS A 230 -3.50 30.88 -17.68
CA HIS A 230 -3.87 32.12 -18.38
C HIS A 230 -2.67 32.80 -19.07
N ARG A 231 -1.48 32.67 -18.49
CA ARG A 231 -0.25 33.25 -19.03
C ARG A 231 0.52 32.30 -19.93
N LEU A 232 0.43 30.99 -19.69
CA LEU A 232 1.17 29.96 -20.41
C LEU A 232 0.54 29.59 -21.75
N ILE A 233 -0.76 29.79 -21.92
CA ILE A 233 -1.52 29.36 -23.09
C ILE A 233 -2.19 30.59 -23.73
N PRO A 234 -1.94 30.88 -25.02
CA PRO A 234 -2.69 31.88 -25.76
C PRO A 234 -4.20 31.54 -25.80
N ASP A 235 -5.03 32.53 -25.96
CA ASP A 235 -6.46 32.31 -26.21
C ASP A 235 -6.65 31.56 -27.53
N ASP A 236 -7.69 30.76 -27.63
CA ASP A 236 -8.05 30.01 -28.86
C ASP A 236 -6.92 29.08 -29.38
N SER A 237 -6.08 28.50 -28.51
CA SER A 237 -4.93 27.73 -28.95
C SER A 237 -4.93 26.27 -28.50
N ALA A 238 -5.69 25.92 -27.47
CA ALA A 238 -5.78 24.56 -26.95
C ALA A 238 -6.77 23.71 -27.78
N ASP A 239 -6.42 22.43 -27.96
CA ASP A 239 -7.24 21.47 -28.71
C ASP A 239 -8.10 20.60 -27.78
N LEU A 240 -7.64 20.36 -26.56
CA LEU A 240 -8.37 19.58 -25.54
C LEU A 240 -7.97 20.05 -24.12
N PHE A 241 -8.94 20.22 -23.25
CA PHE A 241 -8.71 20.12 -21.81
C PHE A 241 -9.09 18.72 -21.35
N LEU A 242 -8.18 18.03 -20.66
CA LEU A 242 -8.42 16.69 -20.12
C LEU A 242 -7.81 16.63 -18.72
N CYS A 243 -8.65 16.45 -17.70
CA CYS A 243 -8.20 16.55 -16.33
C CYS A 243 -9.08 15.78 -15.32
N ASP A 244 -8.50 15.54 -14.14
CA ASP A 244 -9.13 14.85 -12.99
C ASP A 244 -9.04 15.73 -11.73
N PRO A 245 -9.90 16.77 -11.59
CA PRO A 245 -9.93 17.67 -10.43
C PRO A 245 -10.33 16.95 -9.13
N PRO A 246 -10.16 17.57 -7.95
CA PRO A 246 -10.71 17.06 -6.69
C PRO A 246 -12.23 16.94 -6.70
N TYR A 247 -12.80 15.92 -5.99
CA TYR A 247 -14.23 15.58 -6.03
C TYR A 247 -15.03 16.02 -4.80
N GLN A 248 -14.38 16.68 -3.84
CA GLN A 248 -15.03 17.15 -2.62
C GLN A 248 -16.01 18.29 -2.91
N GLU A 249 -16.95 18.52 -2.00
CA GLU A 249 -17.99 19.54 -2.16
C GLU A 249 -17.42 20.96 -2.28
N ASP A 250 -16.40 21.26 -1.52
CA ASP A 250 -15.66 22.53 -1.55
C ASP A 250 -14.88 22.78 -2.85
N ALA A 251 -14.64 21.71 -3.63
CA ALA A 251 -14.01 21.82 -4.96
C ALA A 251 -14.99 22.18 -6.09
N ILE A 252 -16.30 22.21 -5.86
CA ILE A 252 -17.29 22.52 -6.92
C ILE A 252 -17.01 23.86 -7.61
N PRO A 253 -16.71 24.99 -6.92
CA PRO A 253 -16.39 26.25 -7.58
C PRO A 253 -15.16 26.17 -8.52
N LEU A 254 -14.28 25.22 -8.29
CA LEU A 254 -13.10 24.99 -9.12
C LEU A 254 -13.47 24.55 -10.54
N TYR A 255 -14.58 23.80 -10.68
CA TYR A 255 -15.09 23.39 -11.99
C TYR A 255 -15.61 24.58 -12.81
N GLY A 256 -16.20 25.58 -12.16
CA GLY A 256 -16.60 26.84 -12.81
C GLY A 256 -15.37 27.61 -13.33
N ARG A 257 -14.33 27.77 -12.49
CA ARG A 257 -13.04 28.39 -12.89
C ARG A 257 -12.34 27.62 -14.02
N LEU A 258 -12.41 26.28 -13.98
CA LEU A 258 -11.90 25.44 -15.06
C LEU A 258 -12.66 25.68 -16.37
N ALA A 259 -14.00 25.75 -16.33
CA ALA A 259 -14.83 25.98 -17.49
C ALA A 259 -14.59 27.35 -18.09
N GLU A 260 -14.44 28.41 -17.27
CA GLU A 260 -14.10 29.78 -17.71
C GLU A 260 -12.73 29.78 -18.44
N LEU A 261 -11.71 29.16 -17.84
CA LEU A 261 -10.39 29.04 -18.44
C LEU A 261 -10.45 28.25 -19.78
N ALA A 262 -11.14 27.12 -19.79
CA ALA A 262 -11.30 26.29 -20.99
C ALA A 262 -12.07 27.02 -22.09
N ALA A 263 -13.14 27.74 -21.77
CA ALA A 263 -13.91 28.57 -22.72
C ALA A 263 -13.03 29.63 -23.38
N ARG A 264 -12.07 30.18 -22.65
CA ARG A 264 -11.14 31.18 -23.19
C ARG A 264 -10.02 30.55 -24.03
N LYS A 265 -9.43 29.44 -23.57
CA LYS A 265 -8.19 28.88 -24.14
C LYS A 265 -8.42 27.84 -25.25
N LEU A 266 -9.55 27.14 -25.24
CA LEU A 266 -9.90 26.20 -26.31
C LEU A 266 -10.12 26.92 -27.63
N LYS A 267 -9.72 26.31 -28.73
CA LYS A 267 -10.18 26.69 -30.07
C LYS A 267 -11.71 26.48 -30.18
N PRO A 268 -12.42 27.26 -30.99
CA PRO A 268 -13.85 27.03 -31.24
C PRO A 268 -14.15 25.57 -31.63
N GLY A 269 -15.20 24.99 -31.06
CA GLY A 269 -15.63 23.61 -31.29
C GLY A 269 -14.79 22.53 -30.62
N ARG A 270 -13.70 22.89 -29.93
CA ARG A 270 -12.86 21.93 -29.17
C ARG A 270 -13.40 21.63 -27.78
N LEU A 271 -12.94 20.56 -27.16
CA LEU A 271 -13.59 19.90 -26.05
C LEU A 271 -12.84 20.08 -24.72
N CYS A 272 -13.62 20.09 -23.65
CA CYS A 272 -13.14 19.96 -22.27
C CYS A 272 -13.72 18.66 -21.69
N ALA A 273 -12.89 17.67 -21.47
CA ALA A 273 -13.24 16.40 -20.84
C ALA A 273 -12.74 16.40 -19.38
N VAL A 274 -13.66 16.35 -18.43
CA VAL A 274 -13.34 16.44 -17.00
C VAL A 274 -13.92 15.28 -16.24
N MET A 275 -13.04 14.58 -15.48
CA MET A 275 -13.49 13.58 -14.50
C MET A 275 -14.13 14.25 -13.29
N CYS A 276 -15.13 13.61 -12.71
CA CYS A 276 -15.78 14.11 -11.50
C CYS A 276 -16.35 12.98 -10.65
N GLY A 277 -16.72 13.32 -9.41
CA GLY A 277 -17.45 12.42 -8.53
C GLY A 277 -18.94 12.39 -8.87
N GLN A 278 -19.57 11.22 -8.68
CA GLN A 278 -21.03 11.07 -8.91
C GLN A 278 -21.88 11.82 -7.87
N MET A 279 -21.32 12.08 -6.67
CA MET A 279 -22.07 12.64 -5.53
C MET A 279 -22.67 14.04 -5.84
N TYR A 280 -21.92 14.87 -6.56
CA TYR A 280 -22.25 16.26 -6.87
C TYR A 280 -22.27 16.52 -8.37
N LEU A 281 -22.61 15.50 -9.15
CA LEU A 281 -22.59 15.55 -10.62
C LEU A 281 -23.45 16.68 -11.19
N ASP A 282 -24.65 16.86 -10.65
CA ASP A 282 -25.61 17.91 -11.00
C ASP A 282 -25.02 19.31 -10.81
N ARG A 283 -24.35 19.54 -9.67
CA ARG A 283 -23.73 20.84 -9.35
C ARG A 283 -22.51 21.10 -10.21
N VAL A 284 -21.67 20.08 -10.47
CA VAL A 284 -20.53 20.18 -11.38
C VAL A 284 -21.00 20.51 -12.80
N MET A 285 -22.04 19.85 -13.30
CA MET A 285 -22.62 20.15 -14.59
C MET A 285 -23.14 21.60 -14.67
N THR A 286 -23.80 22.08 -13.61
CA THR A 286 -24.27 23.45 -13.51
C THR A 286 -23.13 24.48 -13.60
N GLU A 287 -22.05 24.25 -12.88
CA GLU A 287 -20.87 25.14 -12.89
C GLU A 287 -20.18 25.14 -14.27
N MET A 288 -20.00 23.99 -14.88
CA MET A 288 -19.39 23.88 -16.21
C MET A 288 -20.24 24.54 -17.30
N ALA A 289 -21.57 24.37 -17.23
CA ALA A 289 -22.52 24.90 -18.23
C ALA A 289 -22.63 26.43 -18.25
N LYS A 290 -22.10 27.15 -17.25
CA LYS A 290 -22.03 28.63 -17.27
C LYS A 290 -21.15 29.17 -18.41
N HIS A 291 -20.12 28.40 -18.82
CA HIS A 291 -19.09 28.86 -19.76
C HIS A 291 -18.95 28.00 -21.03
N LEU A 292 -19.35 26.71 -20.93
CA LEU A 292 -19.21 25.72 -22.00
C LEU A 292 -20.56 25.07 -22.31
N GLU A 293 -20.68 24.47 -23.47
CA GLU A 293 -21.89 23.73 -23.87
C GLU A 293 -21.71 22.25 -23.57
N TYR A 294 -22.69 21.61 -22.90
CA TYR A 294 -22.69 20.18 -22.68
C TYR A 294 -22.61 19.41 -23.98
N TYR A 295 -21.67 18.48 -24.08
CA TYR A 295 -21.45 17.66 -25.27
C TYR A 295 -21.84 16.21 -25.05
N TRP A 296 -21.23 15.52 -24.04
CA TRP A 296 -21.53 14.13 -23.74
C TRP A 296 -21.11 13.75 -22.32
N LEU A 297 -21.59 12.57 -21.87
CA LEU A 297 -21.17 11.90 -20.63
C LEU A 297 -20.58 10.54 -20.96
N CYS A 298 -19.35 10.28 -20.55
CA CYS A 298 -18.72 8.95 -20.58
C CYS A 298 -18.61 8.36 -19.18
N ALA A 299 -18.59 7.02 -19.10
CA ALA A 299 -18.37 6.26 -17.90
C ALA A 299 -17.03 5.51 -17.98
N VAL A 300 -16.08 5.81 -17.10
CA VAL A 300 -14.86 5.02 -16.95
C VAL A 300 -15.09 4.00 -15.85
N GLY A 301 -15.13 2.72 -16.22
CA GLY A 301 -15.38 1.61 -15.32
C GLY A 301 -14.31 0.52 -15.34
N PRO A 302 -14.23 -0.35 -14.31
CA PRO A 302 -13.31 -1.48 -14.32
C PRO A 302 -13.69 -2.49 -15.40
N LYS A 303 -12.69 -3.14 -16.01
CA LYS A 303 -12.88 -4.24 -16.98
C LYS A 303 -13.65 -5.44 -16.39
N THR A 304 -13.74 -5.53 -15.07
CA THR A 304 -14.49 -6.55 -14.33
C THR A 304 -15.21 -5.95 -13.14
N VAL A 305 -16.43 -6.40 -12.83
CA VAL A 305 -17.34 -5.87 -11.78
C VAL A 305 -16.79 -5.94 -10.35
N ALA A 306 -15.59 -6.46 -10.15
CA ALA A 306 -15.02 -6.80 -8.84
C ALA A 306 -14.60 -5.62 -7.96
N ARG A 307 -14.69 -4.36 -8.41
CA ARG A 307 -14.29 -3.18 -7.62
C ARG A 307 -15.37 -2.10 -7.68
N SER A 308 -16.08 -1.94 -6.58
CA SER A 308 -17.00 -0.83 -6.35
C SER A 308 -16.56 -0.01 -5.15
N THR A 309 -16.85 1.30 -5.17
CA THR A 309 -16.70 2.18 -4.00
C THR A 309 -18.04 2.29 -3.29
N ARG A 310 -18.06 1.93 -2.01
CA ARG A 310 -19.28 2.03 -1.21
C ARG A 310 -19.54 3.48 -0.79
N ILE A 311 -20.63 4.05 -1.26
CA ILE A 311 -21.14 5.36 -0.84
C ILE A 311 -22.19 5.14 0.26
N VAL A 312 -21.75 5.19 1.50
CA VAL A 312 -22.58 4.83 2.68
C VAL A 312 -23.77 5.76 2.83
N THR A 313 -23.59 7.07 2.62
CA THR A 313 -24.63 8.11 2.74
C THR A 313 -25.76 7.98 1.72
N ARG A 314 -25.50 7.34 0.57
CA ARG A 314 -26.49 7.12 -0.49
C ARG A 314 -26.88 5.65 -0.66
N ARG A 315 -26.24 4.73 0.10
CA ARG A 315 -26.41 3.27 -0.01
C ARG A 315 -26.17 2.73 -1.43
N VAL A 316 -25.22 3.30 -2.15
CA VAL A 316 -24.88 2.94 -3.53
C VAL A 316 -23.48 2.32 -3.59
N LEU A 317 -23.31 1.33 -4.46
CA LEU A 317 -22.02 0.81 -4.89
C LEU A 317 -21.64 1.51 -6.20
N SER A 318 -20.78 2.52 -6.13
CA SER A 318 -20.27 3.22 -7.31
C SER A 318 -19.27 2.35 -8.04
N THR A 319 -19.51 2.06 -9.31
CA THR A 319 -18.69 1.16 -10.15
C THR A 319 -17.95 1.87 -11.26
N PHE A 320 -18.31 3.10 -11.60
CA PHE A 320 -17.66 3.89 -12.65
C PHE A 320 -17.36 5.30 -12.18
N LYS A 321 -16.53 6.00 -12.93
CA LYS A 321 -16.28 7.45 -12.80
C LYS A 321 -16.84 8.18 -14.01
N PRO A 322 -17.65 9.23 -13.82
CA PRO A 322 -18.10 10.07 -14.91
C PRO A 322 -16.94 10.85 -15.52
N VAL A 323 -16.95 10.97 -16.84
CA VAL A 323 -16.18 11.96 -17.60
C VAL A 323 -17.19 12.85 -18.31
N LEU A 324 -17.35 14.05 -17.82
CA LEU A 324 -18.19 15.07 -18.47
C LEU A 324 -17.42 15.69 -19.61
N ILE A 325 -18.02 15.72 -20.79
CA ILE A 325 -17.46 16.37 -21.97
C ILE A 325 -18.30 17.61 -22.28
N PHE A 326 -17.63 18.73 -22.36
CA PHE A 326 -18.19 20.01 -22.73
C PHE A 326 -17.44 20.56 -23.96
N ALA A 327 -18.10 21.43 -24.74
CA ALA A 327 -17.53 22.04 -25.93
C ALA A 327 -17.48 23.58 -25.83
N LYS A 328 -16.45 24.19 -26.39
CA LYS A 328 -16.45 25.63 -26.66
C LYS A 328 -17.33 25.92 -27.86
N ARG A 329 -18.25 26.89 -27.74
CA ARG A 329 -19.14 27.31 -28.84
C ARG A 329 -18.36 27.94 -30.00
N PRO A 330 -18.83 27.78 -31.27
CA PRO A 330 -19.94 26.92 -31.68
C PRO A 330 -19.55 25.44 -31.62
N VAL A 331 -20.48 24.56 -31.25
CA VAL A 331 -20.29 23.13 -31.31
C VAL A 331 -20.28 22.69 -32.77
N VAL A 332 -19.10 22.30 -33.25
CA VAL A 332 -18.95 21.79 -34.62
C VAL A 332 -18.63 20.31 -34.51
N ALA A 333 -19.45 19.47 -35.13
CA ALA A 333 -19.16 18.04 -35.24
C ALA A 333 -17.88 17.88 -36.10
N PRO A 334 -16.80 17.31 -35.56
CA PRO A 334 -15.58 17.14 -36.35
C PRO A 334 -15.81 16.07 -37.41
N SER A 335 -15.78 16.43 -38.66
CA SER A 335 -16.02 15.54 -39.81
C SER A 335 -14.93 14.45 -39.98
N SER A 336 -13.79 14.61 -39.34
CA SER A 336 -12.63 13.73 -39.46
C SER A 336 -12.37 12.81 -38.24
N ARG A 337 -13.10 12.98 -37.13
CA ARG A 337 -12.86 12.19 -35.93
C ARG A 337 -13.59 10.87 -35.97
N GLN A 338 -12.92 9.84 -35.47
CA GLN A 338 -13.55 8.54 -35.22
C GLN A 338 -14.57 8.66 -34.08
N PHE A 339 -15.63 7.83 -34.15
CA PHE A 339 -16.54 7.66 -33.03
C PHE A 339 -15.78 7.15 -31.79
N PHE A 340 -16.22 7.53 -30.63
CA PHE A 340 -15.73 7.01 -29.37
C PHE A 340 -16.84 6.33 -28.57
N GLU A 341 -16.47 5.34 -27.80
CA GLU A 341 -17.39 4.65 -26.88
C GLU A 341 -17.52 5.48 -25.60
N ASP A 342 -18.74 5.57 -25.08
CA ASP A 342 -19.03 6.28 -23.84
C ASP A 342 -18.85 5.40 -22.59
N LEU A 343 -18.70 4.06 -22.76
CA LEU A 343 -18.28 3.15 -21.72
C LEU A 343 -16.79 2.76 -21.93
N ILE A 344 -15.93 3.39 -21.16
CA ILE A 344 -14.47 3.27 -21.30
C ILE A 344 -13.94 2.31 -20.25
N PRO A 345 -13.27 1.19 -20.64
CA PRO A 345 -12.60 0.31 -19.69
C PRO A 345 -11.47 1.04 -18.97
N GLY A 346 -11.56 1.13 -17.63
CA GLY A 346 -10.60 1.81 -16.78
C GLY A 346 -9.72 0.87 -15.96
N THR A 347 -8.48 1.30 -15.74
CA THR A 347 -7.54 0.71 -14.77
C THR A 347 -7.16 1.74 -13.71
N TYR A 348 -6.50 1.29 -12.63
CA TYR A 348 -6.03 2.18 -11.57
C TYR A 348 -4.52 2.06 -11.44
N ASP A 349 -3.83 3.19 -11.53
CA ASP A 349 -2.39 3.30 -11.25
C ASP A 349 -2.18 4.00 -9.90
N LYS A 350 -1.88 3.22 -8.87
CA LYS A 350 -1.59 3.72 -7.52
C LYS A 350 -0.09 3.86 -7.25
N GLU A 351 0.75 3.55 -8.22
CA GLU A 351 2.20 3.62 -8.04
C GLU A 351 2.71 5.07 -7.98
N HIS A 352 2.16 5.93 -8.84
CA HIS A 352 2.62 7.30 -9.01
C HIS A 352 1.82 8.34 -8.21
N HIS A 353 0.55 8.05 -7.90
CA HIS A 353 -0.30 8.89 -7.08
C HIS A 353 -1.35 8.06 -6.31
N SER A 354 -1.72 8.45 -5.08
CA SER A 354 -2.68 7.71 -4.24
C SER A 354 -4.06 7.57 -4.86
N MET A 355 -4.46 8.58 -5.62
CA MET A 355 -5.71 8.64 -6.38
C MET A 355 -5.48 8.40 -7.88
N GLY A 356 -4.30 7.87 -8.28
CA GLY A 356 -3.89 7.73 -9.67
C GLY A 356 -4.84 6.85 -10.48
N GLN A 357 -5.21 7.36 -11.65
CA GLN A 357 -5.95 6.65 -12.68
C GLN A 357 -4.98 5.86 -13.56
N GLY A 358 -5.44 4.79 -14.18
CA GLY A 358 -4.65 4.05 -15.16
C GLY A 358 -4.36 4.87 -16.41
N LEU A 359 -3.32 4.52 -17.12
CA LEU A 359 -2.91 5.23 -18.33
C LEU A 359 -3.84 4.95 -19.52
N GLU A 360 -4.37 3.74 -19.64
CA GLU A 360 -5.13 3.25 -20.79
C GLU A 360 -6.35 4.13 -21.13
N GLN A 361 -7.15 4.52 -20.11
CA GLN A 361 -8.33 5.34 -20.35
C GLN A 361 -8.00 6.77 -20.80
N PHE A 362 -6.90 7.33 -20.32
CA PHE A 362 -6.45 8.65 -20.76
C PHE A 362 -5.85 8.61 -22.17
N GLN A 363 -5.12 7.57 -22.51
CA GLN A 363 -4.65 7.35 -23.88
C GLN A 363 -5.84 7.26 -24.84
N TYR A 364 -6.85 6.45 -24.48
CA TYR A 364 -8.08 6.34 -25.29
C TYR A 364 -8.74 7.71 -25.51
N LEU A 365 -8.94 8.49 -24.44
CA LEU A 365 -9.57 9.81 -24.54
C LEU A 365 -8.74 10.78 -25.39
N VAL A 366 -7.42 10.81 -25.19
CA VAL A 366 -6.52 11.65 -25.97
C VAL A 366 -6.59 11.28 -27.46
N GLU A 367 -6.51 9.99 -27.79
CA GLU A 367 -6.56 9.52 -29.17
C GLU A 367 -7.89 9.81 -29.87
N ARG A 368 -9.01 9.66 -29.15
CA ARG A 368 -10.35 9.87 -29.71
C ARG A 368 -10.77 11.33 -29.79
N LEU A 369 -10.26 12.19 -28.91
CA LEU A 369 -10.66 13.58 -28.81
C LEU A 369 -9.66 14.55 -29.45
N THR A 370 -8.49 14.08 -29.92
CA THR A 370 -7.43 14.90 -30.55
C THR A 370 -6.74 14.18 -31.69
N ASP A 371 -6.03 14.95 -32.51
CA ASP A 371 -5.12 14.45 -33.54
C ASP A 371 -3.65 14.53 -33.09
N PRO A 372 -2.72 13.74 -33.65
CA PRO A 372 -1.28 13.89 -33.39
C PRO A 372 -0.82 15.35 -33.61
N GLY A 373 0.00 15.86 -32.67
CA GLY A 373 0.44 17.25 -32.67
C GLY A 373 -0.49 18.26 -32.01
N ASP A 374 -1.75 17.90 -31.69
CA ASP A 374 -2.69 18.74 -30.95
C ASP A 374 -2.18 19.06 -29.54
N LEU A 375 -2.61 20.20 -28.99
CA LEU A 375 -2.28 20.67 -27.64
C LEU A 375 -3.33 20.24 -26.64
N VAL A 376 -2.94 19.38 -25.70
CA VAL A 376 -3.76 18.96 -24.55
C VAL A 376 -3.35 19.73 -23.30
N VAL A 377 -4.31 20.21 -22.55
CA VAL A 377 -4.12 20.98 -21.31
C VAL A 377 -4.66 20.20 -20.12
N ASP A 378 -3.82 20.03 -19.09
CA ASP A 378 -4.19 19.39 -17.83
C ASP A 378 -3.88 20.29 -16.63
N PRO A 379 -4.90 21.01 -16.11
CA PRO A 379 -4.74 21.90 -14.95
C PRO A 379 -4.49 21.18 -13.62
N PHE A 380 -4.67 19.86 -13.54
CA PHE A 380 -4.63 19.06 -12.30
C PHE A 380 -3.85 17.76 -12.52
N CYS A 381 -2.62 17.87 -13.04
CA CYS A 381 -1.94 16.72 -13.61
C CYS A 381 -1.50 15.65 -12.57
N GLY A 382 -1.48 15.96 -11.30
CA GLY A 382 -1.10 15.02 -10.26
C GLY A 382 0.21 14.29 -10.59
N GLY A 383 0.16 12.97 -10.66
CA GLY A 383 1.30 12.11 -11.04
C GLY A 383 1.65 12.10 -12.54
N GLY A 384 1.05 12.98 -13.36
CA GLY A 384 1.39 13.18 -14.78
C GLY A 384 0.80 12.13 -15.73
N THR A 385 -0.35 11.53 -15.43
CA THR A 385 -0.95 10.48 -16.28
C THR A 385 -1.38 11.01 -17.64
N VAL A 386 -2.06 12.18 -17.71
CA VAL A 386 -2.44 12.83 -18.98
C VAL A 386 -1.20 13.26 -19.79
N PRO A 387 -0.19 13.94 -19.19
CA PRO A 387 1.09 14.19 -19.87
C PRO A 387 1.75 12.95 -20.45
N VAL A 388 1.78 11.80 -19.73
CA VAL A 388 2.32 10.54 -20.27
C VAL A 388 1.49 10.04 -21.45
N ALA A 389 0.13 10.08 -21.35
CA ALA A 389 -0.76 9.71 -22.44
C ALA A 389 -0.49 10.56 -23.71
N CYS A 390 -0.25 11.86 -23.54
CA CYS A 390 0.09 12.75 -24.65
C CYS A 390 1.42 12.37 -25.32
N VAL A 391 2.45 12.09 -24.52
CA VAL A 391 3.75 11.64 -25.05
C VAL A 391 3.61 10.32 -25.81
N ALA A 392 2.90 9.35 -25.22
CA ALA A 392 2.66 8.03 -25.82
C ALA A 392 1.94 8.10 -27.16
N THR A 393 1.10 9.12 -27.35
CA THR A 393 0.24 9.25 -28.52
C THR A 393 0.65 10.37 -29.49
N GLY A 394 1.82 11.00 -29.26
CA GLY A 394 2.36 12.05 -30.12
C GLY A 394 1.65 13.39 -30.03
N ARG A 395 1.02 13.70 -28.89
CA ARG A 395 0.37 14.97 -28.62
C ARG A 395 1.28 15.89 -27.82
N ARG A 396 1.12 17.20 -27.99
CA ARG A 396 1.74 18.22 -27.12
C ARG A 396 0.91 18.39 -25.86
N TYR A 397 1.55 18.81 -24.78
CA TYR A 397 0.82 19.06 -23.51
C TYR A 397 1.40 20.27 -22.77
N ILE A 398 0.53 20.93 -22.02
CA ILE A 398 0.86 21.88 -20.96
C ILE A 398 0.02 21.49 -19.74
N ALA A 399 0.70 21.36 -18.58
CA ALA A 399 0.04 20.90 -17.36
C ALA A 399 0.47 21.72 -16.14
N THR A 400 -0.41 21.81 -15.15
CA THR A 400 -0.10 22.39 -13.83
C THR A 400 -0.37 21.41 -12.71
N GLU A 401 0.40 21.55 -11.63
CA GLU A 401 0.20 20.83 -10.36
C GLU A 401 0.61 21.76 -9.22
N ILE A 402 -0.28 21.92 -8.25
CA ILE A 402 -0.08 22.87 -7.14
C ILE A 402 0.98 22.39 -6.15
N ASP A 403 1.02 21.08 -5.89
CA ASP A 403 2.02 20.48 -5.01
C ASP A 403 3.36 20.33 -5.72
N ARG A 404 4.39 21.00 -5.19
CA ARG A 404 5.74 21.04 -5.78
C ARG A 404 6.36 19.64 -5.89
N GLY A 405 6.18 18.79 -4.88
CA GLY A 405 6.73 17.44 -4.86
C GLY A 405 6.05 16.53 -5.91
N THR A 406 4.72 16.62 -6.03
CA THR A 406 3.94 15.90 -7.02
C THR A 406 4.28 16.34 -8.45
N ALA A 407 4.41 17.67 -8.67
CA ALA A 407 4.85 18.21 -9.96
C ALA A 407 6.25 17.72 -10.36
N ALA A 408 7.18 17.65 -9.41
CA ALA A 408 8.53 17.13 -9.68
C ALA A 408 8.50 15.63 -10.01
N ALA A 409 7.70 14.83 -9.29
CA ALA A 409 7.51 13.41 -9.58
C ALA A 409 6.90 13.18 -10.97
N ALA A 410 5.90 13.98 -11.36
CA ALA A 410 5.30 13.94 -12.69
C ALA A 410 6.32 14.25 -13.80
N ARG A 411 7.17 15.27 -13.60
CA ARG A 411 8.27 15.58 -14.53
C ARG A 411 9.26 14.42 -14.67
N ALA A 412 9.67 13.82 -13.56
CA ALA A 412 10.58 12.66 -13.57
C ALA A 412 9.96 11.46 -14.30
N ARG A 413 8.65 11.20 -14.10
CA ARG A 413 7.90 10.15 -14.82
C ARG A 413 7.94 10.35 -16.33
N ILE A 414 7.74 11.57 -16.82
CA ILE A 414 7.80 11.89 -18.25
C ILE A 414 9.19 11.64 -18.83
N VAL A 415 10.24 12.03 -18.11
CA VAL A 415 11.63 11.79 -18.55
C VAL A 415 11.93 10.28 -18.62
N GLY A 416 11.49 9.53 -17.61
CA GLY A 416 11.61 8.07 -17.59
C GLY A 416 10.88 7.41 -18.76
N TYR A 417 9.65 7.82 -19.04
CA TYR A 417 8.85 7.31 -20.15
C TYR A 417 9.51 7.57 -21.51
N ARG A 418 9.98 8.78 -21.78
CA ARG A 418 10.69 9.13 -23.02
C ARG A 418 11.98 8.35 -23.23
N LYS A 419 12.66 7.93 -22.16
CA LYS A 419 13.87 7.10 -22.26
C LYS A 419 13.54 5.66 -22.61
N SER A 420 12.49 5.08 -22.02
CA SER A 420 12.06 3.71 -22.31
C SER A 420 11.55 3.55 -23.74
N ASP A 421 10.80 4.52 -24.27
CA ASP A 421 10.31 4.52 -25.65
C ASP A 421 11.47 4.54 -26.67
N ARG A 422 12.55 5.27 -26.39
CA ARG A 422 13.74 5.29 -27.29
C ARG A 422 14.50 3.96 -27.32
N ILE A 423 14.42 3.16 -26.25
CA ILE A 423 15.08 1.85 -26.16
C ILE A 423 14.24 0.78 -26.87
N SER A 424 12.92 0.92 -26.91
CA SER A 424 12.03 -0.02 -27.61
C SER A 424 11.96 0.16 -29.12
N CYS A 425 12.50 1.26 -29.67
CA CYS A 425 12.58 1.56 -31.11
C CYS A 425 13.95 1.28 -31.74
N GLN A 426 14.90 0.70 -31.00
CA GLN A 426 16.18 0.16 -31.50
C GLN A 426 16.14 -1.37 -31.46
#